data_c8807af46bc46fc2a9aaed9fe5ea482a
#
_entry.id   c8807af46bc46fc2a9aaed9fe5ea482a
#
_cell.length_a   1.000
_cell.length_b   1.000
_cell.length_c   1.000
_cell.angle_alpha   90.00
_cell.angle_beta   90.00
_cell.angle_gamma   90.00
#
_symmetry.space_group_name_H-M   'P 1'
#
loop_
_entity.id
_entity.type
_entity.pdbx_description
1 polymer ?
#
loop_
_entity_poly.entity_id
_entity_poly.type
_entity_poly.pdbx_seq_one_letter_code
_entity_poly.pdbx_strand_id
1 'polypeptide(L)'
;GKMNSYEKSYRKMFKKSPAFISNLDKDHILTGEDIIFIKDVENSIPVASVNLIGRKVNDSVDKHQLIRSNSINNKIGAIIVARCGSLRLPNKALREIQGRESIALVIDRIKRCNKIDQIILATTHEDVDDQLVSIAKREGINYYRGSTENVALRYFEAAGSFNLDHFVRITGDAILCDEEMIDKAIVSHLKSSCDVTFMTEMPFGTHKEIVSLNTIKTIIETASNPNNTEYLEYYLKNDRYFNINYVGSGYKFNHKLRMTLDYEEDLQFFSTLFEHFNK
;
A
#
# COMPACT_ATOMS: atom_id res chain seq x y z
N GLY A 1 -23.05 13.43 -0.32
CA GLY A 1 -23.47 14.39 0.72
C GLY A 1 -22.77 14.08 2.03
N LYS A 2 -22.44 15.10 2.83
CA LYS A 2 -21.83 14.89 4.16
C LYS A 2 -22.89 14.32 5.11
N MET A 3 -22.65 13.14 5.69
CA MET A 3 -23.49 12.64 6.76
C MET A 3 -23.43 13.58 7.98
N ASN A 4 -24.61 13.94 8.50
CA ASN A 4 -24.70 14.71 9.74
C ASN A 4 -24.35 13.83 10.97
N SER A 5 -24.27 14.44 12.17
CA SER A 5 -23.93 13.71 13.40
C SER A 5 -24.94 12.62 13.74
N TYR A 6 -26.21 12.82 13.41
CA TYR A 6 -27.29 11.88 13.67
C TYR A 6 -27.20 10.66 12.74
N GLU A 7 -26.92 10.88 11.46
CA GLU A 7 -26.71 9.81 10.48
C GLU A 7 -25.45 8.99 10.82
N LYS A 8 -24.40 9.63 11.30
CA LYS A 8 -23.19 8.94 11.79
C LYS A 8 -23.50 8.06 13.00
N SER A 9 -24.26 8.58 13.96
CA SER A 9 -24.66 7.83 15.14
C SER A 9 -25.62 6.68 14.79
N TYR A 10 -26.55 6.91 13.87
CA TYR A 10 -27.47 5.89 13.36
C TYR A 10 -26.70 4.77 12.66
N ARG A 11 -25.78 5.13 11.76
CA ARG A 11 -24.92 4.17 11.06
C ARG A 11 -24.09 3.35 12.05
N LYS A 12 -23.53 3.96 13.08
CA LYS A 12 -22.79 3.30 14.14
C LYS A 12 -23.64 2.30 14.92
N MET A 13 -24.92 2.63 15.17
CA MET A 13 -25.85 1.75 15.89
C MET A 13 -26.34 0.53 15.08
N PHE A 14 -26.44 0.67 13.75
CA PHE A 14 -27.06 -0.35 12.89
C PHE A 14 -26.09 -1.03 11.92
N LYS A 15 -24.81 -0.67 11.97
CA LYS A 15 -23.78 -1.30 11.16
C LYS A 15 -23.67 -2.78 11.51
N LYS A 16 -23.75 -3.62 10.48
CA LYS A 16 -23.47 -5.04 10.59
C LYS A 16 -22.11 -5.35 10.00
N SER A 17 -21.38 -6.23 10.64
CA SER A 17 -20.09 -6.74 10.19
C SER A 17 -20.15 -8.24 9.99
N PRO A 18 -19.38 -8.81 9.06
CA PRO A 18 -19.33 -10.24 8.85
C PRO A 18 -18.69 -10.92 10.06
N ALA A 19 -19.24 -12.05 10.45
CA ALA A 19 -18.79 -12.91 11.54
C ALA A 19 -18.88 -14.38 11.13
N PHE A 20 -18.14 -15.24 11.79
CA PHE A 20 -18.21 -16.67 11.58
C PHE A 20 -19.50 -17.26 12.17
N ILE A 21 -20.21 -18.09 11.42
CA ILE A 21 -21.48 -18.71 11.88
C ILE A 21 -21.23 -19.84 12.87
N SER A 22 -20.07 -20.47 12.84
CA SER A 22 -19.63 -21.60 13.68
C SER A 22 -18.15 -21.47 14.05
N ASN A 23 -17.68 -22.32 14.95
CA ASN A 23 -16.25 -22.51 15.15
C ASN A 23 -15.63 -23.11 13.88
N LEU A 24 -14.51 -22.55 13.44
CA LEU A 24 -13.77 -23.04 12.27
C LEU A 24 -12.31 -23.23 12.64
N ASP A 25 -11.72 -24.27 12.10
CA ASP A 25 -10.30 -24.55 12.30
C ASP A 25 -9.44 -23.68 11.37
N LYS A 26 -8.19 -23.56 11.76
CA LYS A 26 -7.16 -22.97 10.91
C LYS A 26 -7.13 -23.64 9.54
N ASP A 27 -6.83 -22.85 8.50
CA ASP A 27 -6.80 -23.26 7.10
C ASP A 27 -8.15 -23.65 6.48
N HIS A 28 -9.27 -23.54 7.24
CA HIS A 28 -10.61 -23.70 6.67
C HIS A 28 -10.83 -22.70 5.54
N ILE A 29 -11.39 -23.17 4.42
CA ILE A 29 -11.70 -22.31 3.25
C ILE A 29 -13.14 -21.82 3.41
N LEU A 30 -13.31 -20.51 3.53
CA LEU A 30 -14.61 -19.87 3.74
C LEU A 30 -15.54 -20.06 2.55
N THR A 31 -16.77 -20.43 2.85
CA THR A 31 -17.92 -20.47 1.94
C THR A 31 -18.95 -19.42 2.33
N GLY A 32 -20.00 -19.25 1.52
CA GLY A 32 -21.12 -18.37 1.88
C GLY A 32 -21.88 -18.80 3.13
N GLU A 33 -21.86 -20.11 3.46
CA GLU A 33 -22.54 -20.70 4.62
C GLU A 33 -21.79 -20.45 5.93
N ASP A 34 -20.51 -20.10 5.87
CA ASP A 34 -19.69 -19.82 7.07
C ASP A 34 -19.85 -18.40 7.60
N ILE A 35 -20.57 -17.52 6.88
CA ILE A 35 -20.61 -16.09 7.13
C ILE A 35 -22.01 -15.64 7.55
N ILE A 36 -22.09 -14.93 8.67
CA ILE A 36 -23.26 -14.22 9.13
C ILE A 36 -22.94 -12.74 9.33
N PHE A 37 -23.95 -11.88 9.19
CA PHE A 37 -23.80 -10.45 9.48
C PHE A 37 -24.43 -10.12 10.83
N ILE A 38 -23.61 -9.78 11.81
CA ILE A 38 -24.04 -9.43 13.17
C ILE A 38 -23.78 -7.93 13.44
N LYS A 39 -24.46 -7.41 14.47
CA LYS A 39 -24.24 -6.04 14.92
C LYS A 39 -22.83 -5.88 15.44
N ASP A 40 -22.11 -4.90 14.90
CA ASP A 40 -20.75 -4.59 15.32
C ASP A 40 -20.77 -3.54 16.43
N VAL A 41 -20.46 -3.96 17.66
CA VAL A 41 -20.42 -3.09 18.84
C VAL A 41 -19.08 -2.39 19.01
N GLU A 42 -18.01 -2.91 18.39
CA GLU A 42 -16.63 -2.47 18.59
C GLU A 42 -16.11 -1.48 17.52
N ASN A 43 -16.98 -0.96 16.67
CA ASN A 43 -16.58 -0.13 15.51
C ASN A 43 -15.51 -0.77 14.60
N SER A 44 -15.42 -2.08 14.56
CA SER A 44 -14.54 -2.75 13.61
C SER A 44 -14.95 -2.38 12.19
N ILE A 45 -13.96 -2.22 11.32
CA ILE A 45 -14.23 -1.97 9.92
C ILE A 45 -14.78 -3.28 9.34
N PRO A 46 -15.96 -3.27 8.70
CA PRO A 46 -16.40 -4.46 8.02
C PRO A 46 -15.41 -4.78 6.91
N VAL A 47 -15.04 -6.03 6.78
CA VAL A 47 -14.39 -6.56 5.58
C VAL A 47 -15.43 -6.57 4.43
N ALA A 48 -16.22 -5.51 4.30
CA ALA A 48 -17.41 -5.42 3.46
C ALA A 48 -17.13 -5.36 1.96
N SER A 49 -15.88 -5.33 1.57
CA SER A 49 -15.48 -5.23 0.16
C SER A 49 -14.49 -6.28 -0.27
N VAL A 50 -14.02 -7.10 0.65
CA VAL A 50 -13.15 -8.22 0.32
C VAL A 50 -14.04 -9.42 0.01
N ASN A 51 -13.79 -10.10 -1.09
CA ASN A 51 -14.42 -11.38 -1.35
C ASN A 51 -13.94 -12.38 -0.29
N LEU A 52 -14.78 -12.65 0.71
CA LEU A 52 -14.47 -13.56 1.81
C LEU A 52 -14.52 -15.03 1.36
N ILE A 53 -15.31 -15.33 0.35
CA ILE A 53 -15.48 -16.70 -0.15
C ILE A 53 -14.20 -17.16 -0.81
N GLY A 54 -13.77 -18.36 -0.45
CA GLY A 54 -12.51 -18.94 -0.93
C GLY A 54 -11.26 -18.51 -0.15
N ARG A 55 -11.40 -17.61 0.86
CA ARG A 55 -10.29 -17.24 1.75
C ARG A 55 -10.05 -18.32 2.80
N LYS A 56 -8.80 -18.46 3.18
CA LYS A 56 -8.43 -19.34 4.30
C LYS A 56 -8.46 -18.58 5.62
N VAL A 57 -8.92 -19.27 6.65
CA VAL A 57 -8.85 -18.79 8.03
C VAL A 57 -7.40 -18.94 8.55
N ASN A 58 -6.85 -17.87 9.12
CA ASN A 58 -5.44 -17.85 9.56
C ASN A 58 -5.18 -18.63 10.84
N ASP A 59 -6.15 -18.61 11.76
CA ASP A 59 -6.11 -19.32 13.05
C ASP A 59 -7.51 -19.87 13.34
N SER A 60 -7.62 -20.83 14.27
CA SER A 60 -8.94 -21.30 14.71
C SER A 60 -9.76 -20.15 15.29
N VAL A 61 -11.02 -20.07 14.92
CA VAL A 61 -11.92 -18.96 15.25
C VAL A 61 -13.18 -19.48 15.92
N ASP A 62 -13.76 -18.65 16.79
CA ASP A 62 -14.99 -18.98 17.49
C ASP A 62 -16.21 -18.53 16.74
N LYS A 63 -17.32 -19.22 17.01
CA LYS A 63 -18.65 -18.84 16.56
C LYS A 63 -18.95 -17.38 16.96
N HIS A 64 -19.49 -16.61 16.01
CA HIS A 64 -19.83 -15.20 16.13
C HIS A 64 -18.63 -14.26 16.32
N GLN A 65 -17.40 -14.75 16.25
CA GLN A 65 -16.23 -13.89 16.15
C GLN A 65 -16.30 -13.06 14.86
N LEU A 66 -16.05 -11.76 14.96
CA LEU A 66 -16.04 -10.86 13.78
C LEU A 66 -14.89 -11.24 12.84
N ILE A 67 -15.19 -11.31 11.54
CA ILE A 67 -14.17 -11.51 10.52
C ILE A 67 -13.44 -10.18 10.32
N ARG A 68 -12.13 -10.21 10.58
CA ARG A 68 -11.22 -9.06 10.44
C ARG A 68 -10.14 -9.39 9.41
N SER A 69 -9.42 -8.38 8.95
CA SER A 69 -8.32 -8.61 7.99
C SER A 69 -7.28 -9.60 8.50
N ASN A 70 -6.98 -9.63 9.79
CA ASN A 70 -6.06 -10.60 10.36
C ASN A 70 -6.64 -12.01 10.54
N SER A 71 -7.97 -12.18 10.47
CA SER A 71 -8.62 -13.49 10.61
C SER A 71 -8.50 -14.36 9.36
N ILE A 72 -8.19 -13.78 8.22
CA ILE A 72 -8.14 -14.44 6.91
C ILE A 72 -6.82 -14.17 6.21
N ASN A 73 -6.45 -15.04 5.27
CA ASN A 73 -5.28 -14.81 4.44
C ASN A 73 -5.52 -13.62 3.49
N ASN A 74 -4.64 -12.64 3.55
CA ASN A 74 -4.64 -11.50 2.67
C ASN A 74 -3.48 -11.61 1.68
N LYS A 75 -3.70 -11.09 0.49
CA LYS A 75 -2.66 -10.97 -0.52
C LYS A 75 -2.13 -9.56 -0.51
N ILE A 76 -0.87 -9.41 -0.13
CA ILE A 76 -0.23 -8.11 0.06
C ILE A 76 0.82 -7.89 -1.02
N GLY A 77 0.69 -6.81 -1.76
CA GLY A 77 1.69 -6.41 -2.76
C GLY A 77 2.48 -5.18 -2.35
N ALA A 78 3.62 -4.98 -3.00
CA ALA A 78 4.25 -3.69 -3.12
C ALA A 78 4.01 -3.16 -4.53
N ILE A 79 3.42 -1.99 -4.67
CA ILE A 79 3.23 -1.35 -5.97
C ILE A 79 4.15 -0.14 -6.05
N ILE A 80 5.15 -0.25 -6.92
CA ILE A 80 6.14 0.79 -7.19
C ILE A 80 5.67 1.57 -8.41
N VAL A 81 5.25 2.83 -8.22
CA VAL A 81 4.89 3.70 -9.33
C VAL A 81 6.11 4.46 -9.82
N ALA A 82 6.41 4.35 -11.12
CA ALA A 82 7.48 5.09 -11.77
C ALA A 82 7.11 5.43 -13.21
N ARG A 83 7.65 6.54 -13.72
CA ARG A 83 7.61 6.94 -15.12
C ARG A 83 8.89 7.71 -15.49
N CYS A 84 9.26 7.69 -16.76
CA CYS A 84 10.45 8.38 -17.27
C CYS A 84 10.23 9.90 -17.42
N GLY A 85 8.99 10.37 -17.52
CA GLY A 85 8.64 11.79 -17.74
C GLY A 85 8.80 12.71 -16.54
N SER A 86 9.85 12.56 -15.73
CA SER A 86 10.15 13.46 -14.60
C SER A 86 10.73 14.78 -15.11
N LEU A 87 10.16 15.91 -14.66
CA LEU A 87 10.60 17.25 -15.07
C LEU A 87 11.83 17.76 -14.28
N ARG A 88 11.89 17.50 -12.97
CA ARG A 88 12.97 18.00 -12.08
C ARG A 88 14.29 17.25 -12.26
N LEU A 89 14.21 15.94 -12.45
CA LEU A 89 15.35 15.07 -12.76
C LEU A 89 14.92 14.15 -13.90
N PRO A 90 15.24 14.48 -15.17
CA PRO A 90 14.83 13.67 -16.31
C PRO A 90 15.28 12.22 -16.18
N ASN A 91 14.36 11.29 -16.49
CA ASN A 91 14.60 9.86 -16.41
C ASN A 91 15.08 9.38 -15.02
N LYS A 92 14.63 10.03 -13.93
CA LYS A 92 15.16 9.78 -12.60
C LYS A 92 15.16 8.29 -12.20
N ALA A 93 14.15 7.54 -12.61
CA ALA A 93 14.02 6.11 -12.33
C ALA A 93 15.13 5.26 -13.01
N LEU A 94 15.71 5.78 -14.10
CA LEU A 94 16.78 5.14 -14.90
C LEU A 94 18.18 5.68 -14.56
N ARG A 95 18.28 6.73 -13.72
CA ARG A 95 19.58 7.28 -13.31
C ARG A 95 20.34 6.25 -12.51
N GLU A 96 21.62 6.10 -12.82
CA GLU A 96 22.47 5.11 -12.18
C GLU A 96 23.13 5.67 -10.90
N ILE A 97 23.15 4.82 -9.89
CA ILE A 97 23.89 5.01 -8.64
C ILE A 97 24.80 3.79 -8.47
N GLN A 98 26.09 3.99 -8.54
CA GLN A 98 27.11 2.92 -8.52
C GLN A 98 26.85 1.81 -9.57
N GLY A 99 26.47 2.22 -10.80
CA GLY A 99 26.25 1.32 -11.93
C GLY A 99 24.92 0.54 -11.87
N ARG A 100 23.99 0.94 -10.98
CA ARG A 100 22.66 0.31 -10.88
C ARG A 100 21.57 1.37 -10.97
N GLU A 101 20.55 1.14 -11.77
CA GLU A 101 19.45 2.09 -11.95
C GLU A 101 18.73 2.34 -10.62
N SER A 102 18.34 3.58 -10.36
CA SER A 102 17.68 3.97 -9.11
C SER A 102 16.43 3.16 -8.81
N ILE A 103 15.63 2.83 -9.84
CA ILE A 103 14.45 1.98 -9.68
C ILE A 103 14.81 0.53 -9.29
N ALA A 104 15.93 0.01 -9.79
CA ALA A 104 16.40 -1.31 -9.43
C ALA A 104 16.84 -1.36 -7.95
N LEU A 105 17.43 -0.30 -7.42
CA LEU A 105 17.75 -0.17 -6.00
C LEU A 105 16.50 -0.16 -5.12
N VAL A 106 15.42 0.50 -5.55
CA VAL A 106 14.12 0.41 -4.86
C VAL A 106 13.61 -1.02 -4.85
N ILE A 107 13.63 -1.71 -6.00
CA ILE A 107 13.20 -3.11 -6.12
C ILE A 107 14.01 -4.02 -5.20
N ASP A 108 15.33 -3.84 -5.14
CA ASP A 108 16.23 -4.63 -4.28
C ASP A 108 15.87 -4.50 -2.80
N ARG A 109 15.49 -3.29 -2.35
CA ARG A 109 15.02 -3.07 -0.98
C ARG A 109 13.71 -3.81 -0.71
N ILE A 110 12.75 -3.68 -1.61
CA ILE A 110 11.44 -4.30 -1.43
C ILE A 110 11.49 -5.83 -1.48
N LYS A 111 12.41 -6.41 -2.24
CA LYS A 111 12.68 -7.85 -2.25
C LYS A 111 13.11 -8.42 -0.90
N ARG A 112 13.58 -7.59 0.03
CA ARG A 112 13.99 -8.00 1.39
C ARG A 112 12.81 -8.03 2.37
N CYS A 113 11.66 -7.47 2.02
CA CYS A 113 10.46 -7.52 2.85
C CYS A 113 9.92 -8.95 2.94
N ASN A 114 9.62 -9.42 4.15
CA ASN A 114 9.13 -10.78 4.39
C ASN A 114 7.61 -10.90 4.36
N LYS A 115 6.88 -9.76 4.33
CA LYS A 115 5.40 -9.70 4.39
C LYS A 115 4.77 -9.30 3.08
N ILE A 116 5.55 -9.23 2.00
CA ILE A 116 5.09 -8.89 0.65
C ILE A 116 5.03 -10.14 -0.21
N ASP A 117 3.84 -10.46 -0.73
CA ASP A 117 3.63 -11.62 -1.59
C ASP A 117 4.04 -11.37 -3.04
N GLN A 118 3.90 -10.12 -3.52
CA GLN A 118 4.19 -9.74 -4.90
C GLN A 118 4.73 -8.31 -4.98
N ILE A 119 5.66 -8.10 -5.91
CA ILE A 119 6.17 -6.78 -6.26
C ILE A 119 5.72 -6.45 -7.68
N ILE A 120 5.11 -5.30 -7.86
CA ILE A 120 4.59 -4.83 -9.14
C ILE A 120 5.20 -3.45 -9.44
N LEU A 121 5.86 -3.33 -10.59
CA LEU A 121 6.25 -2.03 -11.13
C LEU A 121 5.11 -1.49 -12.00
N ALA A 122 4.43 -0.46 -11.54
CA ALA A 122 3.30 0.16 -12.23
C ALA A 122 3.77 1.43 -12.97
N THR A 123 3.82 1.34 -14.31
CA THR A 123 4.26 2.41 -15.19
C THR A 123 3.14 2.85 -16.15
N THR A 124 3.44 3.69 -17.13
CA THR A 124 2.46 4.22 -18.08
C THR A 124 2.45 3.44 -19.40
N HIS A 125 1.51 3.80 -20.29
CA HIS A 125 1.46 3.25 -21.64
C HIS A 125 2.44 3.91 -22.60
N GLU A 126 3.16 4.97 -22.18
CA GLU A 126 4.09 5.71 -23.00
C GLU A 126 5.29 4.85 -23.39
N ASP A 127 5.72 4.89 -24.66
CA ASP A 127 6.84 4.09 -25.18
C ASP A 127 8.16 4.35 -24.42
N VAL A 128 8.35 5.58 -23.92
CA VAL A 128 9.53 5.94 -23.13
C VAL A 128 9.67 5.10 -21.85
N ASP A 129 8.57 4.54 -21.35
CA ASP A 129 8.52 3.70 -20.17
C ASP A 129 8.80 2.20 -20.44
N ASP A 130 9.07 1.80 -21.71
CA ASP A 130 9.44 0.41 -22.06
C ASP A 130 10.70 -0.05 -21.33
N GLN A 131 11.61 0.88 -21.05
CA GLN A 131 12.81 0.57 -20.28
C GLN A 131 12.46 0.12 -18.84
N LEU A 132 11.45 0.72 -18.21
CA LEU A 132 10.97 0.32 -16.87
C LEU A 132 10.38 -1.09 -16.92
N VAL A 133 9.63 -1.42 -17.97
CA VAL A 133 9.12 -2.79 -18.18
C VAL A 133 10.26 -3.80 -18.36
N SER A 134 11.29 -3.42 -19.11
CA SER A 134 12.48 -4.26 -19.31
C SER A 134 13.23 -4.51 -18.02
N ILE A 135 13.35 -3.48 -17.16
CA ILE A 135 13.93 -3.61 -15.81
C ILE A 135 13.07 -4.55 -14.95
N ALA A 136 11.75 -4.38 -14.90
CA ALA A 136 10.89 -5.26 -14.13
C ALA A 136 11.04 -6.75 -14.53
N LYS A 137 11.11 -7.03 -15.84
CA LYS A 137 11.37 -8.38 -16.35
C LYS A 137 12.75 -8.90 -15.94
N ARG A 138 13.80 -8.10 -16.08
CA ARG A 138 15.16 -8.45 -15.66
C ARG A 138 15.23 -8.75 -14.16
N GLU A 139 14.54 -7.94 -13.36
CA GLU A 139 14.48 -8.10 -11.91
C GLU A 139 13.55 -9.25 -11.46
N GLY A 140 12.84 -9.90 -12.37
CA GLY A 140 11.93 -11.01 -12.04
C GLY A 140 10.72 -10.60 -11.21
N ILE A 141 10.23 -9.36 -11.38
CA ILE A 141 9.01 -8.85 -10.73
C ILE A 141 7.90 -8.64 -11.75
N ASN A 142 6.68 -8.51 -11.25
CA ASN A 142 5.53 -8.17 -12.09
C ASN A 142 5.58 -6.72 -12.57
N TYR A 143 4.91 -6.44 -13.66
CA TYR A 143 4.69 -5.06 -14.12
C TYR A 143 3.25 -4.85 -14.56
N TYR A 144 2.81 -3.61 -14.50
CA TYR A 144 1.51 -3.14 -14.98
C TYR A 144 1.68 -1.83 -15.74
N ARG A 145 0.93 -1.66 -16.83
CA ARG A 145 0.85 -0.39 -17.57
C ARG A 145 -0.54 0.20 -17.40
N GLY A 146 -0.63 1.45 -17.01
CA GLY A 146 -1.89 2.11 -16.76
C GLY A 146 -1.86 3.61 -17.05
N SER A 147 -2.85 4.33 -16.54
CA SER A 147 -3.04 5.76 -16.78
C SER A 147 -1.78 6.58 -16.53
N THR A 148 -1.45 7.48 -17.45
CA THR A 148 -0.33 8.44 -17.31
C THR A 148 -0.66 9.51 -16.27
N GLU A 149 -1.90 10.00 -16.23
CA GLU A 149 -2.32 11.12 -15.41
C GLU A 149 -2.92 10.70 -14.07
N ASN A 150 -3.75 9.64 -14.07
CA ASN A 150 -4.44 9.19 -12.86
C ASN A 150 -3.64 8.13 -12.12
N VAL A 151 -2.83 8.56 -11.13
CA VAL A 151 -1.97 7.68 -10.33
C VAL A 151 -2.80 6.77 -9.42
N ALA A 152 -3.92 7.24 -8.86
CA ALA A 152 -4.81 6.41 -8.04
C ALA A 152 -5.41 5.26 -8.85
N LEU A 153 -5.86 5.54 -10.08
CA LEU A 153 -6.38 4.53 -10.98
C LEU A 153 -5.31 3.50 -11.31
N ARG A 154 -4.07 3.93 -11.57
CA ARG A 154 -2.94 3.02 -11.85
C ARG A 154 -2.66 2.08 -10.69
N TYR A 155 -2.69 2.57 -9.44
CA TYR A 155 -2.59 1.71 -8.24
C TYR A 155 -3.75 0.72 -8.16
N PHE A 156 -4.98 1.20 -8.36
CA PHE A 156 -6.19 0.36 -8.25
C PHE A 156 -6.19 -0.77 -9.28
N GLU A 157 -5.93 -0.43 -10.54
CA GLU A 157 -5.92 -1.40 -11.64
C GLU A 157 -4.76 -2.40 -11.51
N ALA A 158 -3.57 -1.94 -11.11
CA ALA A 158 -2.44 -2.81 -10.81
C ALA A 158 -2.79 -3.78 -9.66
N ALA A 159 -3.32 -3.27 -8.54
CA ALA A 159 -3.72 -4.12 -7.41
C ALA A 159 -4.79 -5.14 -7.82
N GLY A 160 -5.80 -4.73 -8.59
CA GLY A 160 -6.86 -5.61 -9.09
C GLY A 160 -6.34 -6.69 -10.03
N SER A 161 -5.44 -6.35 -10.96
CA SER A 161 -4.86 -7.30 -11.94
C SER A 161 -4.06 -8.42 -11.27
N PHE A 162 -3.50 -8.17 -10.08
CA PHE A 162 -2.74 -9.15 -9.32
C PHE A 162 -3.49 -9.69 -8.09
N ASN A 163 -4.79 -9.37 -7.99
CA ASN A 163 -5.69 -9.82 -6.92
C ASN A 163 -5.17 -9.48 -5.51
N LEU A 164 -4.62 -8.28 -5.32
CA LEU A 164 -4.16 -7.80 -4.03
C LEU A 164 -5.34 -7.30 -3.18
N ASP A 165 -5.29 -7.54 -1.89
CA ASP A 165 -6.22 -7.00 -0.91
C ASP A 165 -5.72 -5.69 -0.31
N HIS A 166 -4.40 -5.66 -0.08
CA HIS A 166 -3.67 -4.51 0.43
C HIS A 166 -2.38 -4.33 -0.36
N PHE A 167 -1.85 -3.13 -0.37
CA PHE A 167 -0.55 -2.90 -0.95
C PHE A 167 0.24 -1.81 -0.22
N VAL A 168 1.56 -1.94 -0.28
CA VAL A 168 2.50 -0.89 0.11
C VAL A 168 2.61 0.07 -1.06
N ARG A 169 2.26 1.34 -0.84
CA ARG A 169 2.41 2.41 -1.82
C ARG A 169 3.86 2.88 -1.86
N ILE A 170 4.52 2.68 -2.99
CA ILE A 170 5.91 3.03 -3.18
C ILE A 170 6.05 3.93 -4.40
N THR A 171 6.87 4.95 -4.29
CA THR A 171 7.26 5.81 -5.40
C THR A 171 8.68 5.44 -5.87
N GLY A 172 8.95 5.57 -7.16
CA GLY A 172 10.21 5.12 -7.77
C GLY A 172 11.46 5.91 -7.37
N ASP A 173 11.31 6.92 -6.52
CA ASP A 173 12.38 7.75 -5.95
C ASP A 173 12.77 7.36 -4.52
N ALA A 174 12.13 6.34 -3.96
CA ALA A 174 12.28 5.91 -2.57
C ALA A 174 13.43 4.89 -2.40
N ILE A 175 14.64 5.27 -2.76
CA ILE A 175 15.81 4.37 -2.83
C ILE A 175 16.14 3.72 -1.47
N LEU A 176 15.87 4.41 -0.37
CA LEU A 176 16.15 3.93 0.99
C LEU A 176 14.86 3.60 1.74
N CYS A 177 13.95 2.82 1.12
CA CYS A 177 12.85 2.22 1.88
C CYS A 177 13.41 1.33 2.99
N ASP A 178 12.75 1.36 4.16
CA ASP A 178 13.10 0.53 5.30
C ASP A 178 12.22 -0.73 5.28
N GLU A 179 12.82 -1.86 4.95
CA GLU A 179 12.14 -3.15 4.80
C GLU A 179 11.56 -3.68 6.12
N GLU A 180 12.25 -3.47 7.25
CA GLU A 180 11.77 -3.93 8.57
C GLU A 180 10.57 -3.09 9.02
N MET A 181 10.62 -1.79 8.78
CA MET A 181 9.49 -0.91 9.09
C MET A 181 8.29 -1.18 8.19
N ILE A 182 8.49 -1.52 6.94
CA ILE A 182 7.41 -1.94 6.03
C ILE A 182 6.74 -3.21 6.58
N ASP A 183 7.51 -4.24 6.94
CA ASP A 183 6.98 -5.47 7.52
C ASP A 183 6.22 -5.22 8.83
N LYS A 184 6.77 -4.39 9.71
CA LYS A 184 6.11 -3.96 10.97
C LYS A 184 4.79 -3.22 10.69
N ALA A 185 4.79 -2.33 9.70
CA ALA A 185 3.60 -1.56 9.31
C ALA A 185 2.50 -2.48 8.72
N ILE A 186 2.87 -3.47 7.90
CA ILE A 186 1.93 -4.46 7.35
C ILE A 186 1.26 -5.25 8.50
N VAL A 187 2.05 -5.77 9.44
CA VAL A 187 1.51 -6.51 10.60
C VAL A 187 0.54 -5.65 11.41
N SER A 188 0.90 -4.40 11.68
CA SER A 188 0.05 -3.46 12.41
C SER A 188 -1.23 -3.11 11.63
N HIS A 189 -1.13 -2.93 10.32
CA HIS A 189 -2.25 -2.65 9.41
C HIS A 189 -3.31 -3.75 9.46
N LEU A 190 -2.89 -5.00 9.30
CA LEU A 190 -3.78 -6.15 9.35
C LEU A 190 -4.41 -6.33 10.72
N LYS A 191 -3.62 -6.16 11.81
CA LYS A 191 -4.10 -6.29 13.18
C LYS A 191 -5.15 -5.24 13.52
N SER A 192 -4.97 -4.00 13.10
CA SER A 192 -5.93 -2.90 13.35
C SER A 192 -7.08 -2.87 12.37
N SER A 193 -7.07 -3.71 11.32
CA SER A 193 -8.10 -3.74 10.26
C SER A 193 -8.44 -2.33 9.74
N CYS A 194 -7.44 -1.49 9.58
CA CYS A 194 -7.60 -0.10 9.14
C CYS A 194 -7.62 0.02 7.61
N ASP A 195 -8.02 1.17 7.11
CA ASP A 195 -8.03 1.48 5.68
C ASP A 195 -6.64 1.87 5.19
N VAL A 196 -5.90 2.60 6.03
CA VAL A 196 -4.57 3.11 5.75
C VAL A 196 -3.69 3.00 6.98
N THR A 197 -2.44 2.62 6.81
CA THR A 197 -1.39 2.74 7.83
C THR A 197 -0.27 3.62 7.32
N PHE A 198 0.04 4.69 8.05
CA PHE A 198 1.20 5.54 7.79
C PHE A 198 2.39 5.11 8.67
N MET A 199 3.55 4.98 8.03
CA MET A 199 4.82 4.93 8.74
C MET A 199 5.20 6.35 9.18
N THR A 200 5.61 6.54 10.42
CA THR A 200 5.95 7.83 11.01
C THR A 200 7.32 7.80 11.70
N GLU A 201 7.78 8.94 12.15
CA GLU A 201 9.08 9.07 12.82
C GLU A 201 10.24 8.55 11.96
N MET A 202 10.22 8.89 10.68
CA MET A 202 11.21 8.47 9.68
C MET A 202 11.67 9.68 8.86
N PRO A 203 12.85 9.63 8.23
CA PRO A 203 13.30 10.66 7.29
C PRO A 203 12.33 10.83 6.13
N PHE A 204 12.20 12.06 5.64
CA PHE A 204 11.37 12.32 4.46
C PHE A 204 11.84 11.48 3.26
N GLY A 205 10.92 10.78 2.61
CA GLY A 205 11.17 9.90 1.47
C GLY A 205 11.31 8.42 1.82
N THR A 206 11.56 8.05 3.09
CA THR A 206 11.67 6.64 3.51
C THR A 206 10.35 6.06 4.04
N HIS A 207 9.46 6.92 4.57
CA HIS A 207 8.14 6.48 5.03
C HIS A 207 7.26 6.03 3.87
N LYS A 208 6.43 5.02 4.13
CA LYS A 208 5.49 4.45 3.15
C LYS A 208 4.12 4.30 3.79
N GLU A 209 3.12 4.07 2.95
CA GLU A 209 1.77 3.78 3.39
C GLU A 209 1.37 2.36 2.99
N ILE A 210 0.65 1.69 3.89
CA ILE A 210 -0.05 0.45 3.60
C ILE A 210 -1.51 0.82 3.36
N VAL A 211 -2.06 0.42 2.22
CA VAL A 211 -3.38 0.88 1.76
C VAL A 211 -4.23 -0.32 1.38
N SER A 212 -5.49 -0.36 1.81
CA SER A 212 -6.44 -1.35 1.35
C SER A 212 -6.91 -1.04 -0.08
N LEU A 213 -7.20 -2.07 -0.87
CA LEU A 213 -7.74 -1.89 -2.23
C LEU A 213 -9.03 -1.05 -2.22
N ASN A 214 -9.87 -1.24 -1.22
CA ASN A 214 -11.12 -0.50 -1.07
C ASN A 214 -10.90 1.00 -0.82
N THR A 215 -9.84 1.36 -0.13
CA THR A 215 -9.47 2.76 0.11
C THR A 215 -9.20 3.48 -1.21
N ILE A 216 -8.39 2.89 -2.09
CA ILE A 216 -8.10 3.48 -3.41
C ILE A 216 -9.36 3.55 -4.26
N LYS A 217 -10.20 2.51 -4.25
CA LYS A 217 -11.49 2.53 -4.93
C LYS A 217 -12.34 3.72 -4.48
N THR A 218 -12.47 3.92 -3.17
CA THR A 218 -13.21 5.03 -2.59
C THR A 218 -12.65 6.39 -3.02
N ILE A 219 -11.32 6.54 -3.07
CA ILE A 219 -10.68 7.78 -3.55
C ILE A 219 -11.06 8.05 -5.00
N ILE A 220 -10.96 7.05 -5.88
CA ILE A 220 -11.30 7.20 -7.31
C ILE A 220 -12.77 7.61 -7.48
N GLU A 221 -13.68 7.00 -6.71
CA GLU A 221 -15.13 7.29 -6.79
C GLU A 221 -15.52 8.65 -6.19
N THR A 222 -14.71 9.20 -5.27
CA THR A 222 -15.08 10.41 -4.50
C THR A 222 -14.19 11.63 -4.77
N ALA A 223 -13.04 11.46 -5.43
CA ALA A 223 -12.14 12.56 -5.75
C ALA A 223 -12.81 13.55 -6.73
N SER A 224 -12.82 14.82 -6.38
CA SER A 224 -13.39 15.88 -7.23
C SER A 224 -12.61 16.09 -8.53
N ASN A 225 -11.34 15.70 -8.56
CA ASN A 225 -10.51 15.72 -9.75
C ASN A 225 -9.65 14.44 -9.79
N PRO A 226 -10.08 13.38 -10.49
CA PRO A 226 -9.38 12.11 -10.55
C PRO A 226 -8.00 12.20 -11.23
N ASN A 227 -7.75 13.21 -12.05
CA ASN A 227 -6.48 13.43 -12.72
C ASN A 227 -5.43 14.13 -11.85
N ASN A 228 -5.80 14.61 -10.66
CA ASN A 228 -4.87 15.24 -9.71
C ASN A 228 -4.57 14.34 -8.51
N THR A 229 -4.37 13.05 -8.76
CA THR A 229 -4.07 12.04 -7.72
C THR A 229 -2.58 11.79 -7.54
N GLU A 230 -1.71 12.62 -8.13
CA GLU A 230 -0.26 12.56 -7.90
C GLU A 230 0.09 12.76 -6.42
N TYR A 231 -0.66 13.62 -5.72
CA TYR A 231 -0.55 13.83 -4.26
C TYR A 231 -1.54 12.95 -3.49
N LEU A 232 -1.51 11.64 -3.72
CA LEU A 232 -2.43 10.67 -3.15
C LEU A 232 -2.49 10.72 -1.62
N GLU A 233 -1.38 11.04 -0.97
CA GLU A 233 -1.27 11.18 0.49
C GLU A 233 -2.29 12.18 1.07
N TYR A 234 -2.63 13.25 0.35
CA TYR A 234 -3.64 14.21 0.77
C TYR A 234 -5.02 13.56 0.93
N TYR A 235 -5.37 12.66 0.01
CA TYR A 235 -6.65 11.93 0.08
C TYR A 235 -6.61 10.86 1.17
N LEU A 236 -5.50 10.15 1.32
CA LEU A 236 -5.31 9.07 2.30
C LEU A 236 -5.38 9.57 3.75
N LYS A 237 -4.99 10.82 4.03
CA LYS A 237 -5.03 11.44 5.36
C LYS A 237 -6.42 11.91 5.80
N ASN A 238 -7.46 11.62 5.03
CA ASN A 238 -8.81 12.06 5.36
C ASN A 238 -9.49 11.11 6.37
N ASP A 239 -9.32 11.40 7.65
CA ASP A 239 -9.88 10.66 8.79
C ASP A 239 -11.42 10.66 8.87
N ARG A 240 -12.08 11.49 8.06
CA ARG A 240 -13.55 11.49 7.95
C ARG A 240 -14.07 10.32 7.12
N TYR A 241 -13.23 9.81 6.22
CA TYR A 241 -13.59 8.70 5.32
C TYR A 241 -12.89 7.40 5.65
N PHE A 242 -11.67 7.48 6.21
CA PHE A 242 -10.81 6.34 6.44
C PHE A 242 -10.43 6.18 7.91
N ASN A 243 -10.32 4.91 8.33
CA ASN A 243 -9.67 4.57 9.58
C ASN A 243 -8.17 4.51 9.34
N ILE A 244 -7.47 5.39 10.02
CA ILE A 244 -6.03 5.59 9.85
C ILE A 244 -5.31 5.04 11.06
N ASN A 245 -4.29 4.23 10.82
CA ASN A 245 -3.34 3.74 11.80
C ASN A 245 -1.97 4.40 11.58
N TYR A 246 -1.21 4.57 12.63
CA TYR A 246 0.14 5.13 12.59
C TYR A 246 1.13 4.19 13.27
N VAL A 247 2.27 3.95 12.61
CA VAL A 247 3.34 3.08 13.12
C VAL A 247 4.64 3.87 13.12
N GLY A 248 5.11 4.21 14.30
CA GLY A 248 6.38 4.91 14.49
C GLY A 248 7.59 3.96 14.44
N SER A 249 8.72 4.48 13.96
CA SER A 249 9.99 3.76 14.00
C SER A 249 10.53 3.60 15.44
N GLY A 250 10.13 4.51 16.34
CA GLY A 250 10.68 4.62 17.68
C GLY A 250 12.02 5.37 17.74
N TYR A 251 12.49 5.87 16.60
CA TYR A 251 13.72 6.66 16.51
C TYR A 251 13.42 8.14 16.30
N LYS A 252 14.25 9.01 16.84
CA LYS A 252 14.20 10.44 16.55
C LYS A 252 15.12 10.79 15.41
N PHE A 253 14.56 11.26 14.32
CA PHE A 253 15.31 11.73 13.16
C PHE A 253 15.33 13.25 13.08
N ASN A 254 16.37 13.80 12.46
CA ASN A 254 16.39 15.20 12.12
C ASN A 254 15.36 15.46 11.00
N HIS A 255 14.39 16.33 11.24
CA HIS A 255 13.32 16.67 10.29
C HIS A 255 13.83 17.27 8.98
N LYS A 256 15.07 17.75 8.94
CA LYS A 256 15.71 18.25 7.72
C LYS A 256 16.31 17.16 6.84
N LEU A 257 16.38 15.92 7.35
CA LEU A 257 16.93 14.79 6.61
C LEU A 257 15.96 14.38 5.52
N ARG A 258 16.39 14.49 4.26
CA ARG A 258 15.64 14.16 3.07
C ARG A 258 16.31 13.00 2.33
N MET A 259 15.57 11.91 2.08
CA MET A 259 16.06 10.66 1.51
C MET A 259 15.17 10.24 0.29
N THR A 260 14.98 11.17 -0.65
CA THR A 260 14.24 10.92 -1.90
C THR A 260 15.03 11.49 -3.08
N LEU A 261 14.98 10.81 -4.23
CA LEU A 261 15.69 11.22 -5.44
C LEU A 261 14.79 12.12 -6.30
N ASP A 262 14.97 13.43 -6.25
CA ASP A 262 14.18 14.39 -7.03
C ASP A 262 15.01 15.38 -7.84
N TYR A 263 16.26 15.63 -7.44
CA TYR A 263 17.17 16.62 -8.03
C TYR A 263 18.53 16.00 -8.29
N GLU A 264 19.38 16.69 -9.04
CA GLU A 264 20.77 16.24 -9.34
C GLU A 264 21.62 16.15 -8.08
N GLU A 265 21.40 17.04 -7.11
CA GLU A 265 22.08 17.02 -5.81
C GLU A 265 21.73 15.77 -4.99
N ASP A 266 20.47 15.30 -5.08
CA ASP A 266 20.06 14.04 -4.45
C ASP A 266 20.83 12.86 -5.09
N LEU A 267 20.99 12.85 -6.41
CA LEU A 267 21.75 11.81 -7.11
C LEU A 267 23.22 11.76 -6.66
N GLN A 268 23.85 12.93 -6.55
CA GLN A 268 25.22 13.04 -6.04
C GLN A 268 25.32 12.55 -4.60
N PHE A 269 24.37 12.96 -3.75
CA PHE A 269 24.28 12.50 -2.36
C PHE A 269 24.18 10.99 -2.28
N PHE A 270 23.25 10.37 -3.00
CA PHE A 270 23.10 8.91 -3.00
C PHE A 270 24.31 8.20 -3.56
N SER A 271 24.95 8.72 -4.61
CA SER A 271 26.18 8.15 -5.17
C SER A 271 27.29 8.11 -4.14
N THR A 272 27.49 9.21 -3.40
CA THR A 272 28.48 9.28 -2.32
C THR A 272 28.12 8.35 -1.15
N LEU A 273 26.85 8.30 -0.77
CA LEU A 273 26.37 7.45 0.31
C LEU A 273 26.62 5.96 0.00
N PHE A 274 26.22 5.51 -1.18
CA PHE A 274 26.41 4.11 -1.60
C PHE A 274 27.91 3.77 -1.77
N GLU A 275 28.72 4.69 -2.26
CA GLU A 275 30.18 4.49 -2.31
C GLU A 275 30.78 4.28 -0.91
N HIS A 276 30.28 5.02 0.07
CA HIS A 276 30.77 4.90 1.45
C HIS A 276 30.42 3.56 2.10
N PHE A 277 29.21 3.05 1.87
CA PHE A 277 28.72 1.80 2.49
C PHE A 277 29.07 0.54 1.71
N ASN A 278 29.52 0.63 0.46
CA ASN A 278 29.98 -0.51 -0.32
C ASN A 278 31.50 -0.79 -0.17
N LYS A 279 32.20 -0.04 0.69
CA LYS A 279 33.59 -0.29 1.13
C LYS A 279 33.60 -1.18 2.37
#